data_71b51fe23eb448987b06028bb029c197
#
_entry.id   71b51fe23eb448987b06028bb029c197
#
_cell.length_a   1.000
_cell.length_b   1.000
_cell.length_c   1.000
_cell.angle_alpha   90.00
_cell.angle_beta   90.00
_cell.angle_gamma   90.00
#
_symmetry.space_group_name_H-M   'P 1'
#
loop_
_entity.id
_entity.type
_entity.pdbx_description
1 polymer ?
#
loop_
_entity_poly.entity_id
_entity_poly.type
_entity_poly.pdbx_seq_one_letter_code
_entity_poly.pdbx_strand_id
1 'polypeptide(L)'
;MKIAIIRQKFVLYGGAEQFANGFIHQVAESGHEVHIFANSWTRSHHNNIHHHNIENLNLNAFFRTLSFARLVAKKVQEQHFDIIQSHEKTWLQDVYRAGDGCHKKWLQQRGKQNSSLKKICLFLNPFHQLILKLEKNIFESGKCKKIIAISQMVKDDILQNYKCSPENISVVYNGVDLNRFHPKNKNKFRRSIRKKLGISESSILILFVGSGFERKGLKSLLQATQYFCSMDWRLLIMGKGKWNKYLQFVPERLRDQIIYKEPVPDIEKYYSAADIFALPSIYEPFG
;
A
#
# COMPACT_ATOMS: atom_id res chain seq x y z
N MET A 1 -4.64 -28.48 0.33
CA MET A 1 -5.77 -27.64 -0.09
C MET A 1 -5.40 -26.92 -1.36
N LYS A 2 -6.39 -26.65 -2.20
CA LYS A 2 -6.27 -25.86 -3.43
C LYS A 2 -6.77 -24.43 -3.15
N ILE A 3 -5.86 -23.45 -3.20
CA ILE A 3 -6.13 -22.08 -2.72
C ILE A 3 -5.99 -21.10 -3.89
N ALA A 4 -7.04 -20.30 -4.14
CA ALA A 4 -6.99 -19.18 -5.08
C ALA A 4 -6.59 -17.91 -4.37
N ILE A 5 -5.58 -17.20 -4.89
CA ILE A 5 -5.14 -15.89 -4.40
C ILE A 5 -5.34 -14.85 -5.48
N ILE A 6 -6.14 -13.84 -5.18
CA ILE A 6 -6.48 -12.77 -6.12
C ILE A 6 -5.69 -11.51 -5.77
N ARG A 7 -4.86 -11.04 -6.71
CA ARG A 7 -4.19 -9.75 -6.62
C ARG A 7 -3.90 -9.19 -8.01
N GLN A 8 -4.28 -7.92 -8.24
CA GLN A 8 -4.21 -7.34 -9.58
C GLN A 8 -2.76 -7.19 -10.09
N LYS A 9 -1.84 -6.75 -9.23
CA LYS A 9 -0.44 -6.53 -9.61
C LYS A 9 0.50 -7.06 -8.56
N PHE A 10 1.55 -7.71 -9.03
CA PHE A 10 2.70 -8.09 -8.22
C PHE A 10 3.93 -7.36 -8.76
N VAL A 11 4.39 -6.36 -8.06
CA VAL A 11 5.63 -5.64 -8.35
C VAL A 11 6.65 -5.94 -7.26
N LEU A 12 7.94 -5.93 -7.63
CA LEU A 12 9.02 -6.28 -6.70
C LEU A 12 9.19 -5.30 -5.53
N TYR A 13 8.61 -4.10 -5.63
CA TYR A 13 8.80 -3.00 -4.68
C TYR A 13 7.45 -2.53 -4.13
N GLY A 14 7.24 -2.75 -2.84
CA GLY A 14 6.06 -2.30 -2.12
C GLY A 14 5.77 -3.23 -0.93
N GLY A 15 5.40 -2.67 0.23
CA GLY A 15 5.16 -3.47 1.43
C GLY A 15 4.03 -4.50 1.25
N ALA A 16 2.97 -4.12 0.56
CA ALA A 16 1.83 -5.01 0.30
C ALA A 16 2.18 -6.13 -0.68
N GLU A 17 3.05 -5.87 -1.65
CA GLU A 17 3.53 -6.84 -2.64
C GLU A 17 4.53 -7.82 -2.01
N GLN A 18 5.46 -7.32 -1.20
CA GLN A 18 6.40 -8.18 -0.45
C GLN A 18 5.65 -9.10 0.51
N PHE A 19 4.65 -8.59 1.23
CA PHE A 19 3.78 -9.42 2.06
C PHE A 19 3.08 -10.50 1.25
N ALA A 20 2.43 -10.16 0.14
CA ALA A 20 1.69 -11.11 -0.69
C ALA A 20 2.61 -12.20 -1.26
N ASN A 21 3.82 -11.82 -1.71
CA ASN A 21 4.80 -12.77 -2.21
C ASN A 21 5.28 -13.72 -1.12
N GLY A 22 5.68 -13.20 0.04
CA GLY A 22 6.09 -14.03 1.18
C GLY A 22 4.97 -14.98 1.66
N PHE A 23 3.73 -14.49 1.74
CA PHE A 23 2.57 -15.28 2.09
C PHE A 23 2.33 -16.45 1.11
N ILE A 24 2.38 -16.17 -0.20
CA ILE A 24 2.18 -17.17 -1.25
C ILE A 24 3.23 -18.28 -1.16
N HIS A 25 4.50 -17.91 -1.01
CA HIS A 25 5.59 -18.90 -0.88
C HIS A 25 5.41 -19.75 0.38
N GLN A 26 5.11 -19.14 1.51
CA GLN A 26 4.89 -19.85 2.78
C GLN A 26 3.73 -20.85 2.68
N VAL A 27 2.63 -20.47 2.01
CA VAL A 27 1.48 -21.37 1.79
C VAL A 27 1.86 -22.53 0.88
N ALA A 28 2.62 -22.28 -0.18
CA ALA A 28 3.08 -23.33 -1.10
C ALA A 28 4.09 -24.28 -0.42
N GLU A 29 5.03 -23.74 0.37
CA GLU A 29 6.00 -24.53 1.17
C GLU A 29 5.30 -25.38 2.25
N SER A 30 4.13 -24.93 2.73
CA SER A 30 3.29 -25.74 3.64
C SER A 30 2.52 -26.87 2.96
N GLY A 31 2.81 -27.15 1.70
CA GLY A 31 2.25 -28.27 0.94
C GLY A 31 0.87 -28.00 0.32
N HIS A 32 0.47 -26.72 0.19
CA HIS A 32 -0.77 -26.34 -0.47
C HIS A 32 -0.55 -26.00 -1.95
N GLU A 33 -1.53 -26.29 -2.78
CA GLU A 33 -1.57 -25.87 -4.19
C GLU A 33 -2.12 -24.46 -4.28
N VAL A 34 -1.33 -23.52 -4.81
CA VAL A 34 -1.64 -22.10 -4.86
C VAL A 34 -1.87 -21.64 -6.29
N HIS A 35 -3.05 -21.10 -6.56
CA HIS A 35 -3.42 -20.53 -7.85
C HIS A 35 -3.51 -19.01 -7.75
N ILE A 36 -2.65 -18.31 -8.48
CA ILE A 36 -2.57 -16.85 -8.46
C ILE A 36 -3.32 -16.28 -9.66
N PHE A 37 -4.30 -15.42 -9.38
CA PHE A 37 -5.05 -14.70 -10.39
C PHE A 37 -4.61 -13.22 -10.41
N ALA A 38 -3.84 -12.84 -11.44
CA ALA A 38 -3.22 -11.52 -11.54
C ALA A 38 -3.18 -11.02 -12.98
N ASN A 39 -3.09 -9.70 -13.15
CA ASN A 39 -2.83 -9.06 -14.46
C ASN A 39 -1.34 -9.07 -14.81
N SER A 40 -0.47 -8.98 -13.80
CA SER A 40 0.98 -9.05 -13.98
C SER A 40 1.64 -9.72 -12.78
N TRP A 41 2.59 -10.60 -13.09
CA TRP A 41 3.34 -11.36 -12.10
C TRP A 41 4.80 -11.51 -12.51
N THR A 42 5.72 -11.39 -11.56
CA THR A 42 7.10 -11.85 -11.75
C THR A 42 7.15 -13.33 -11.42
N ARG A 43 7.45 -14.18 -12.38
CA ARG A 43 7.37 -15.65 -12.26
C ARG A 43 8.16 -16.16 -11.04
N SER A 44 7.50 -16.98 -10.24
CA SER A 44 8.10 -17.83 -9.21
C SER A 44 8.28 -19.23 -9.78
N HIS A 45 9.41 -19.88 -9.52
CA HIS A 45 9.70 -21.27 -9.94
C HIS A 45 9.38 -22.27 -8.82
N HIS A 46 8.17 -22.21 -8.27
CA HIS A 46 7.73 -23.18 -7.26
C HIS A 46 6.68 -24.10 -7.88
N ASN A 47 6.85 -25.44 -7.77
CA ASN A 47 6.01 -26.43 -8.44
C ASN A 47 4.52 -26.35 -8.03
N ASN A 48 4.24 -25.94 -6.80
CA ASN A 48 2.87 -25.81 -6.27
C ASN A 48 2.24 -24.43 -6.53
N ILE A 49 2.86 -23.55 -7.34
CA ILE A 49 2.33 -22.23 -7.65
C ILE A 49 1.95 -22.15 -9.12
N HIS A 50 0.66 -21.95 -9.37
CA HIS A 50 0.06 -21.86 -10.71
C HIS A 50 -0.39 -20.44 -11.00
N HIS A 51 -0.06 -19.90 -12.17
CA HIS A 51 -0.38 -18.53 -12.55
C HIS A 51 -1.52 -18.49 -13.57
N HIS A 52 -2.53 -17.65 -13.28
CA HIS A 52 -3.65 -17.37 -14.16
C HIS A 52 -3.64 -15.89 -14.53
N ASN A 53 -3.34 -15.57 -15.80
CA ASN A 53 -3.37 -14.23 -16.30
C ASN A 53 -4.82 -13.71 -16.42
N ILE A 54 -5.07 -12.50 -15.93
CA ILE A 54 -6.34 -11.77 -16.04
C ILE A 54 -6.12 -10.53 -16.91
N GLU A 55 -6.50 -10.63 -18.17
CA GLU A 55 -6.37 -9.53 -19.14
C GLU A 55 -7.50 -8.51 -18.96
N ASN A 56 -7.28 -7.54 -18.10
CA ASN A 56 -8.24 -6.49 -17.82
C ASN A 56 -8.05 -5.25 -18.70
N LEU A 57 -9.11 -4.46 -18.86
CA LEU A 57 -9.09 -3.22 -19.64
C LEU A 57 -8.28 -2.13 -18.94
N ASN A 58 -7.26 -1.61 -19.60
CA ASN A 58 -6.34 -0.59 -19.06
C ASN A 58 -6.66 0.86 -19.49
N LEU A 59 -7.91 1.19 -19.81
CA LEU A 59 -8.30 2.54 -20.26
C LEU A 59 -8.12 3.59 -19.16
N ASN A 60 -8.70 3.36 -17.99
CA ASN A 60 -8.53 4.19 -16.80
C ASN A 60 -8.76 3.35 -15.53
N ALA A 61 -8.63 3.98 -14.35
CA ALA A 61 -8.77 3.29 -13.07
C ALA A 61 -10.14 2.61 -12.88
N PHE A 62 -11.23 3.24 -13.34
CA PHE A 62 -12.58 2.68 -13.24
C PHE A 62 -12.71 1.41 -14.07
N PHE A 63 -12.43 1.46 -15.37
CA PHE A 63 -12.57 0.31 -16.27
C PHE A 63 -11.59 -0.81 -15.90
N ARG A 64 -10.38 -0.46 -15.51
CA ARG A 64 -9.39 -1.43 -15.04
C ARG A 64 -9.90 -2.22 -13.83
N THR A 65 -10.43 -1.53 -12.82
CA THR A 65 -10.94 -2.18 -11.61
C THR A 65 -12.21 -2.98 -11.89
N LEU A 66 -13.14 -2.43 -12.66
CA LEU A 66 -14.40 -3.10 -12.99
C LEU A 66 -14.18 -4.37 -13.81
N SER A 67 -13.36 -4.29 -14.86
CA SER A 67 -13.05 -5.46 -15.70
C SER A 67 -12.27 -6.51 -14.93
N PHE A 68 -11.27 -6.13 -14.13
CA PHE A 68 -10.56 -7.08 -13.30
C PHE A 68 -11.49 -7.80 -12.33
N ALA A 69 -12.32 -7.06 -11.57
CA ALA A 69 -13.23 -7.66 -10.60
C ALA A 69 -14.25 -8.63 -11.22
N ARG A 70 -14.70 -8.36 -12.48
CA ARG A 70 -15.60 -9.25 -13.21
C ARG A 70 -14.89 -10.45 -13.79
N LEU A 71 -13.76 -10.24 -14.46
CA LEU A 71 -13.02 -11.30 -15.14
C LEU A 71 -12.43 -12.30 -14.14
N VAL A 72 -11.86 -11.82 -13.02
CA VAL A 72 -11.33 -12.71 -11.99
C VAL A 72 -12.43 -13.54 -11.34
N ALA A 73 -13.60 -12.96 -11.07
CA ALA A 73 -14.73 -13.70 -10.50
C ALA A 73 -15.19 -14.84 -11.44
N LYS A 74 -15.25 -14.56 -12.76
CA LYS A 74 -15.57 -15.58 -13.77
C LYS A 74 -14.49 -16.65 -13.82
N LYS A 75 -13.21 -16.25 -13.90
CA LYS A 75 -12.07 -17.17 -14.07
C LYS A 75 -11.88 -18.10 -12.88
N VAL A 76 -12.08 -17.59 -11.66
CA VAL A 76 -12.00 -18.41 -10.43
C VAL A 76 -13.12 -19.45 -10.37
N GLN A 77 -14.31 -19.16 -10.91
CA GLN A 77 -15.44 -20.10 -10.95
C GLN A 77 -15.28 -21.24 -11.97
N GLU A 78 -14.32 -21.18 -12.89
CA GLU A 78 -14.04 -22.25 -13.85
C GLU A 78 -13.43 -23.52 -13.18
N GLN A 79 -12.98 -23.40 -11.94
CA GLN A 79 -12.38 -24.50 -11.17
C GLN A 79 -12.89 -24.47 -9.72
N HIS A 80 -12.78 -25.62 -9.04
CA HIS A 80 -13.05 -25.68 -7.61
C HIS A 80 -11.81 -25.30 -6.80
N PHE A 81 -12.00 -24.45 -5.78
CA PHE A 81 -11.00 -24.09 -4.79
C PHE A 81 -11.56 -24.30 -3.39
N ASP A 82 -10.72 -24.79 -2.48
CA ASP A 82 -11.08 -24.94 -1.07
C ASP A 82 -11.23 -23.59 -0.39
N ILE A 83 -10.39 -22.60 -0.79
CA ILE A 83 -10.39 -21.22 -0.29
C ILE A 83 -10.10 -20.26 -1.44
N ILE A 84 -10.90 -19.20 -1.53
CA ILE A 84 -10.66 -18.06 -2.40
C ILE A 84 -10.29 -16.85 -1.53
N GLN A 85 -9.00 -16.48 -1.50
CA GLN A 85 -8.54 -15.31 -0.78
C GLN A 85 -8.26 -14.14 -1.73
N SER A 86 -8.86 -12.99 -1.46
CA SER A 86 -8.58 -11.77 -2.22
C SER A 86 -7.81 -10.74 -1.40
N HIS A 87 -6.80 -10.15 -2.04
CA HIS A 87 -6.08 -8.95 -1.59
C HIS A 87 -6.57 -7.68 -2.30
N GLU A 88 -7.54 -7.85 -3.22
CA GLU A 88 -8.19 -6.77 -3.98
C GLU A 88 -9.68 -6.74 -3.67
N LYS A 89 -10.32 -5.61 -3.92
CA LYS A 89 -11.78 -5.50 -3.82
C LYS A 89 -12.42 -6.12 -5.06
N THR A 90 -13.02 -7.31 -4.89
CA THR A 90 -13.64 -8.10 -5.98
C THR A 90 -15.05 -8.55 -5.60
N TRP A 91 -15.76 -9.20 -6.55
CA TRP A 91 -17.13 -9.68 -6.33
C TRP A 91 -17.21 -11.04 -5.65
N LEU A 92 -16.10 -11.82 -5.70
CA LEU A 92 -16.06 -13.20 -5.23
C LEU A 92 -14.80 -13.45 -4.41
N GLN A 93 -14.98 -13.79 -3.15
CA GLN A 93 -13.95 -14.26 -2.23
C GLN A 93 -14.58 -14.88 -0.97
N ASP A 94 -13.93 -15.89 -0.40
CA ASP A 94 -14.25 -16.42 0.94
C ASP A 94 -13.54 -15.61 2.03
N VAL A 95 -12.30 -15.21 1.74
CA VAL A 95 -11.44 -14.44 2.65
C VAL A 95 -10.99 -13.16 1.95
N TYR A 96 -11.19 -12.01 2.61
CA TYR A 96 -10.70 -10.73 2.14
C TYR A 96 -9.63 -10.16 3.08
N ARG A 97 -8.46 -9.85 2.53
CA ARG A 97 -7.43 -9.12 3.28
C ARG A 97 -7.51 -7.62 2.99
N ALA A 98 -7.90 -6.86 4.02
CA ALA A 98 -8.07 -5.40 3.94
C ALA A 98 -6.73 -4.65 4.00
N GLY A 99 -5.81 -4.96 3.05
CA GLY A 99 -4.45 -4.42 2.99
C GLY A 99 -4.38 -2.92 2.75
N ASP A 100 -5.35 -2.36 2.01
CA ASP A 100 -5.46 -0.93 1.73
C ASP A 100 -6.39 -0.19 2.70
N GLY A 101 -6.86 -0.90 3.75
CA GLY A 101 -7.81 -0.36 4.71
C GLY A 101 -9.22 -0.18 4.17
N CYS A 102 -9.99 0.70 4.80
CA CYS A 102 -11.38 1.03 4.45
C CYS A 102 -11.43 2.26 3.53
N HIS A 103 -11.85 2.07 2.28
CA HIS A 103 -11.89 3.14 1.28
C HIS A 103 -12.91 4.24 1.63
N LYS A 104 -14.04 3.86 2.23
CA LYS A 104 -15.04 4.82 2.71
C LYS A 104 -14.43 5.76 3.76
N LYS A 105 -13.66 5.22 4.70
CA LYS A 105 -12.94 6.03 5.70
C LYS A 105 -11.87 6.92 5.06
N TRP A 106 -11.11 6.38 4.12
CA TRP A 106 -10.15 7.17 3.34
C TRP A 106 -10.82 8.38 2.66
N LEU A 107 -11.96 8.20 2.00
CA LEU A 107 -12.72 9.30 1.38
C LEU A 107 -13.18 10.33 2.40
N GLN A 108 -13.63 9.91 3.58
CA GLN A 108 -14.01 10.81 4.67
C GLN A 108 -12.82 11.66 5.14
N GLN A 109 -11.66 11.05 5.37
CA GLN A 109 -10.45 11.78 5.80
C GLN A 109 -9.96 12.74 4.71
N ARG A 110 -9.91 12.28 3.47
CA ARG A 110 -9.56 13.11 2.32
C ARG A 110 -10.53 14.29 2.15
N GLY A 111 -11.82 14.04 2.37
CA GLY A 111 -12.87 15.04 2.28
C GLY A 111 -12.74 16.18 3.31
N LYS A 112 -12.17 15.91 4.50
CA LYS A 112 -11.92 16.94 5.53
C LYS A 112 -10.91 18.01 5.09
N GLN A 113 -10.02 17.67 4.18
CA GLN A 113 -8.98 18.59 3.67
C GLN A 113 -9.43 19.36 2.42
N ASN A 114 -10.63 19.13 1.93
CA ASN A 114 -11.15 19.70 0.71
C ASN A 114 -12.31 20.67 0.99
N SER A 115 -12.48 21.68 0.10
CA SER A 115 -13.68 22.52 0.09
C SER A 115 -14.95 21.70 -0.19
N SER A 116 -16.11 22.21 0.20
CA SER A 116 -17.41 21.50 0.05
C SER A 116 -17.68 21.01 -1.36
N LEU A 117 -17.41 21.82 -2.39
CA LEU A 117 -17.57 21.41 -3.80
C LEU A 117 -16.64 20.25 -4.19
N LYS A 118 -15.36 20.32 -3.81
CA LYS A 118 -14.39 19.25 -4.07
C LYS A 118 -14.75 17.96 -3.33
N LYS A 119 -15.32 18.06 -2.15
CA LYS A 119 -15.84 16.92 -1.39
C LYS A 119 -16.97 16.22 -2.14
N ILE A 120 -17.94 16.98 -2.68
CA ILE A 120 -19.04 16.42 -3.48
C ILE A 120 -18.50 15.71 -4.73
N CYS A 121 -17.61 16.36 -5.50
CA CYS A 121 -16.97 15.76 -6.66
C CYS A 121 -16.21 14.47 -6.33
N LEU A 122 -15.55 14.41 -5.16
CA LEU A 122 -14.84 13.22 -4.70
C LEU A 122 -15.80 12.03 -4.51
N PHE A 123 -16.94 12.27 -3.86
CA PHE A 123 -17.94 11.22 -3.63
C PHE A 123 -18.72 10.84 -4.91
N LEU A 124 -18.94 11.75 -5.85
CA LEU A 124 -19.61 11.46 -7.12
C LEU A 124 -18.69 10.78 -8.15
N ASN A 125 -17.40 10.67 -7.92
CA ASN A 125 -16.47 10.04 -8.84
C ASN A 125 -16.83 8.56 -9.08
N PRO A 126 -17.09 8.13 -10.35
CA PRO A 126 -17.50 6.76 -10.65
C PRO A 126 -16.55 5.69 -10.15
N PHE A 127 -15.24 5.95 -10.16
CA PHE A 127 -14.25 5.04 -9.61
C PHE A 127 -14.45 4.82 -8.11
N HIS A 128 -14.65 5.89 -7.35
CA HIS A 128 -14.88 5.78 -5.91
C HIS A 128 -16.21 5.08 -5.60
N GLN A 129 -17.27 5.36 -6.39
CA GLN A 129 -18.55 4.68 -6.26
C GLN A 129 -18.42 3.16 -6.50
N LEU A 130 -17.65 2.76 -7.52
CA LEU A 130 -17.37 1.34 -7.78
C LEU A 130 -16.66 0.69 -6.58
N ILE A 131 -15.62 1.33 -6.04
CA ILE A 131 -14.90 0.80 -4.89
C ILE A 131 -15.81 0.66 -3.66
N LEU A 132 -16.66 1.67 -3.38
CA LEU A 132 -17.63 1.60 -2.28
C LEU A 132 -18.64 0.47 -2.47
N LYS A 133 -19.08 0.22 -3.72
CA LYS A 133 -19.98 -0.90 -4.04
C LYS A 133 -19.29 -2.25 -3.82
N LEU A 134 -18.02 -2.39 -4.20
CA LEU A 134 -17.22 -3.59 -3.93
C LEU A 134 -17.01 -3.79 -2.43
N GLU A 135 -16.67 -2.74 -1.68
CA GLU A 135 -16.55 -2.81 -0.21
C GLU A 135 -17.87 -3.24 0.44
N LYS A 136 -18.99 -2.65 0.02
CA LYS A 136 -20.30 -3.04 0.53
C LYS A 136 -20.60 -4.51 0.26
N ASN A 137 -20.29 -5.01 -0.94
CA ASN A 137 -20.43 -6.43 -1.26
C ASN A 137 -19.55 -7.32 -0.36
N ILE A 138 -18.30 -6.93 -0.10
CA ILE A 138 -17.39 -7.69 0.75
C ILE A 138 -17.90 -7.73 2.19
N PHE A 139 -18.27 -6.58 2.74
CA PHE A 139 -18.51 -6.43 4.16
C PHE A 139 -19.95 -6.71 4.60
N GLU A 140 -20.95 -6.54 3.70
CA GLU A 140 -22.36 -6.62 4.07
C GLU A 140 -23.15 -7.76 3.39
N SER A 141 -22.61 -8.42 2.33
CA SER A 141 -23.39 -9.44 1.60
C SER A 141 -23.46 -10.80 2.28
N GLY A 142 -22.64 -11.05 3.28
CA GLY A 142 -22.49 -12.38 3.92
C GLY A 142 -21.73 -13.41 3.08
N LYS A 143 -21.30 -13.07 1.84
CA LYS A 143 -20.55 -13.99 0.95
C LYS A 143 -19.09 -14.13 1.35
N CYS A 144 -18.50 -13.07 1.89
CA CYS A 144 -17.13 -13.10 2.43
C CYS A 144 -17.19 -13.63 3.87
N LYS A 145 -16.65 -14.84 4.09
CA LYS A 145 -16.74 -15.55 5.37
C LYS A 145 -15.81 -14.97 6.43
N LYS A 146 -14.61 -14.52 6.02
CA LYS A 146 -13.61 -13.95 6.91
C LYS A 146 -12.93 -12.73 6.29
N ILE A 147 -12.66 -11.73 7.14
CA ILE A 147 -11.96 -10.51 6.81
C ILE A 147 -10.69 -10.45 7.67
N ILE A 148 -9.55 -10.27 7.03
CA ILE A 148 -8.27 -10.06 7.69
C ILE A 148 -7.99 -8.56 7.66
N ALA A 149 -8.17 -7.89 8.79
CA ALA A 149 -7.77 -6.50 8.99
C ALA A 149 -6.28 -6.44 9.36
N ILE A 150 -5.52 -5.56 8.72
CA ILE A 150 -4.07 -5.47 8.96
C ILE A 150 -3.69 -4.64 10.19
N SER A 151 -4.67 -4.03 10.85
CA SER A 151 -4.53 -3.33 12.13
C SER A 151 -5.87 -3.22 12.84
N GLN A 152 -5.84 -2.91 14.15
CA GLN A 152 -7.06 -2.63 14.91
C GLN A 152 -7.82 -1.44 14.32
N MET A 153 -7.10 -0.38 13.89
CA MET A 153 -7.69 0.77 13.22
C MET A 153 -8.52 0.36 11.98
N VAL A 154 -8.00 -0.56 11.16
CA VAL A 154 -8.74 -1.04 9.97
C VAL A 154 -9.98 -1.81 10.36
N LYS A 155 -9.93 -2.66 11.40
CA LYS A 155 -11.10 -3.34 11.93
C LYS A 155 -12.16 -2.34 12.41
N ASP A 156 -11.77 -1.36 13.20
CA ASP A 156 -12.66 -0.32 13.71
C ASP A 156 -13.28 0.52 12.60
N ASP A 157 -12.49 0.88 11.59
CA ASP A 157 -12.96 1.63 10.42
C ASP A 157 -14.00 0.84 9.60
N ILE A 158 -13.83 -0.48 9.46
CA ILE A 158 -14.82 -1.33 8.78
C ILE A 158 -16.12 -1.37 9.60
N LEU A 159 -16.03 -1.63 10.90
CA LEU A 159 -17.19 -1.72 11.79
C LEU A 159 -17.97 -0.39 11.90
N GLN A 160 -17.26 0.75 11.86
CA GLN A 160 -17.89 2.07 11.89
C GLN A 160 -18.61 2.42 10.58
N ASN A 161 -18.20 1.86 9.46
CA ASN A 161 -18.67 2.26 8.14
C ASN A 161 -19.59 1.25 7.43
N TYR A 162 -19.60 -0.01 7.89
CA TYR A 162 -20.34 -1.11 7.28
C TYR A 162 -21.01 -1.98 8.31
N LYS A 163 -22.16 -2.60 7.93
CA LYS A 163 -22.86 -3.58 8.75
C LYS A 163 -22.17 -4.94 8.63
N CYS A 164 -21.09 -5.11 9.36
CA CYS A 164 -20.28 -6.31 9.39
C CYS A 164 -20.20 -6.86 10.81
N SER A 165 -20.29 -8.18 10.97
CA SER A 165 -20.15 -8.80 12.29
C SER A 165 -18.68 -8.77 12.77
N PRO A 166 -18.40 -8.32 14.02
CA PRO A 166 -17.04 -8.24 14.55
C PRO A 166 -16.29 -9.58 14.57
N GLU A 167 -17.01 -10.70 14.73
CA GLU A 167 -16.47 -12.06 14.73
C GLU A 167 -15.96 -12.51 13.35
N ASN A 168 -16.42 -11.87 12.27
CA ASN A 168 -15.94 -12.12 10.92
C ASN A 168 -14.62 -11.39 10.62
N ILE A 169 -14.17 -10.48 11.51
CA ILE A 169 -12.97 -9.68 11.31
C ILE A 169 -11.87 -10.10 12.29
N SER A 170 -10.82 -10.72 11.78
CA SER A 170 -9.61 -11.02 12.53
C SER A 170 -8.53 -9.95 12.24
N VAL A 171 -7.84 -9.51 13.29
CA VAL A 171 -6.69 -8.59 13.14
C VAL A 171 -5.43 -9.41 13.03
N VAL A 172 -4.72 -9.25 11.89
CA VAL A 172 -3.41 -9.87 11.64
C VAL A 172 -2.45 -8.80 11.14
N TYR A 173 -1.54 -8.37 11.99
CA TYR A 173 -0.52 -7.38 11.67
C TYR A 173 0.46 -7.89 10.63
N ASN A 174 0.99 -6.98 9.80
CA ASN A 174 2.06 -7.34 8.87
C ASN A 174 3.34 -7.64 9.67
N GLY A 175 4.04 -8.70 9.26
CA GLY A 175 5.39 -8.96 9.73
C GLY A 175 6.43 -8.10 9.01
N VAL A 176 7.61 -7.97 9.61
CA VAL A 176 8.77 -7.34 9.02
C VAL A 176 9.98 -8.27 9.15
N ASP A 177 10.85 -8.29 8.14
CA ASP A 177 12.10 -9.03 8.18
C ASP A 177 13.09 -8.30 9.10
N LEU A 178 13.26 -8.80 10.34
CA LEU A 178 14.12 -8.23 11.35
C LEU A 178 15.62 -8.40 11.04
N ASN A 179 16.00 -9.33 10.17
CA ASN A 179 17.38 -9.48 9.71
C ASN A 179 17.73 -8.37 8.71
N ARG A 180 16.78 -8.01 7.85
CA ARG A 180 16.93 -6.94 6.90
C ARG A 180 16.80 -5.56 7.55
N PHE A 181 15.77 -5.34 8.37
CA PHE A 181 15.51 -4.08 9.07
C PHE A 181 16.01 -4.16 10.51
N HIS A 182 17.31 -3.97 10.70
CA HIS A 182 17.96 -4.13 11.99
C HIS A 182 18.75 -2.86 12.40
N PRO A 183 18.69 -2.42 13.67
CA PRO A 183 19.43 -1.24 14.14
C PRO A 183 20.94 -1.26 13.86
N LYS A 184 21.58 -2.45 13.85
CA LYS A 184 22.99 -2.62 13.48
C LYS A 184 23.34 -2.13 12.07
N ASN A 185 22.36 -2.00 11.19
CA ASN A 185 22.53 -1.44 9.84
C ASN A 185 23.06 0.00 9.89
N LYS A 186 22.77 0.76 10.94
CA LYS A 186 23.30 2.11 11.14
C LYS A 186 24.83 2.12 11.08
N ASN A 187 25.49 1.22 11.80
CA ASN A 187 26.96 1.13 11.81
C ASN A 187 27.52 0.70 10.44
N LYS A 188 26.75 -0.10 9.68
CA LYS A 188 27.18 -0.67 8.41
C LYS A 188 27.01 0.29 7.23
N PHE A 189 25.89 1.03 7.17
CA PHE A 189 25.47 1.72 5.95
C PHE A 189 25.38 3.26 6.10
N ARG A 190 25.22 3.80 7.31
CA ARG A 190 24.98 5.24 7.51
C ARG A 190 26.01 6.09 6.77
N ARG A 191 27.29 5.91 7.04
CA ARG A 191 28.37 6.73 6.47
C ARG A 191 28.44 6.63 4.94
N SER A 192 28.30 5.43 4.39
CA SER A 192 28.38 5.21 2.94
C SER A 192 27.20 5.84 2.19
N ILE A 193 25.97 5.73 2.74
CA ILE A 193 24.78 6.32 2.16
C ILE A 193 24.83 7.85 2.25
N ARG A 194 25.22 8.42 3.39
CA ARG A 194 25.35 9.87 3.55
C ARG A 194 26.39 10.44 2.59
N LYS A 195 27.55 9.79 2.45
CA LYS A 195 28.58 10.16 1.45
C LYS A 195 28.01 10.13 0.02
N LYS A 196 27.26 9.06 -0.34
CA LYS A 196 26.60 8.93 -1.66
C LYS A 196 25.57 10.05 -1.94
N LEU A 197 24.96 10.58 -0.89
CA LEU A 197 23.96 11.65 -0.96
C LEU A 197 24.58 13.05 -0.83
N GLY A 198 25.88 13.19 -0.58
CA GLY A 198 26.54 14.47 -0.32
C GLY A 198 26.11 15.12 1.00
N ILE A 199 25.74 14.32 2.02
CA ILE A 199 25.23 14.81 3.31
C ILE A 199 26.30 14.68 4.37
N SER A 200 26.55 15.76 5.13
CA SER A 200 27.48 15.77 6.27
C SER A 200 26.98 14.82 7.39
N GLU A 201 27.91 14.26 8.14
CA GLU A 201 27.57 13.45 9.31
C GLU A 201 26.85 14.27 10.40
N SER A 202 27.10 15.58 10.47
CA SER A 202 26.45 16.51 11.41
C SER A 202 25.07 16.99 10.97
N SER A 203 24.73 16.88 9.69
CA SER A 203 23.42 17.29 9.18
C SER A 203 22.33 16.36 9.68
N ILE A 204 21.16 16.87 10.01
CA ILE A 204 19.96 16.06 10.30
C ILE A 204 19.36 15.56 9.01
N LEU A 205 19.34 14.25 8.82
CA LEU A 205 18.68 13.61 7.67
C LEU A 205 17.26 13.16 8.03
N ILE A 206 16.28 13.84 7.48
CA ILE A 206 14.86 13.47 7.57
C ILE A 206 14.53 12.60 6.36
N LEU A 207 13.92 11.45 6.59
CA LEU A 207 13.52 10.50 5.55
C LEU A 207 12.01 10.40 5.44
N PHE A 208 11.49 10.55 4.23
CA PHE A 208 10.12 10.21 3.86
C PHE A 208 10.16 9.06 2.84
N VAL A 209 9.43 7.97 3.11
CA VAL A 209 9.33 6.83 2.18
C VAL A 209 7.87 6.53 1.89
N GLY A 210 7.53 6.50 0.62
CA GLY A 210 6.20 6.04 0.20
C GLY A 210 5.75 6.57 -1.14
N SER A 211 5.03 5.74 -1.87
CA SER A 211 4.29 6.12 -3.07
C SER A 211 2.89 6.61 -2.72
N GLY A 212 2.25 7.37 -3.63
CA GLY A 212 0.94 7.96 -3.32
C GLY A 212 1.06 9.16 -2.37
N PHE A 213 1.88 10.12 -2.75
CA PHE A 213 2.30 11.30 -1.97
C PHE A 213 1.17 12.06 -1.30
N GLU A 214 -0.02 12.14 -1.93
CA GLU A 214 -1.19 12.79 -1.33
C GLU A 214 -1.61 12.08 -0.04
N ARG A 215 -1.84 10.76 -0.11
CA ARG A 215 -2.26 9.95 1.03
C ARG A 215 -1.23 9.94 2.15
N LYS A 216 0.06 9.90 1.78
CA LYS A 216 1.19 9.89 2.72
C LYS A 216 1.51 11.27 3.31
N GLY A 217 0.79 12.32 2.92
CA GLY A 217 0.91 13.65 3.51
C GLY A 217 2.16 14.42 3.10
N LEU A 218 2.81 14.07 1.97
CA LEU A 218 4.03 14.73 1.53
C LEU A 218 3.88 16.26 1.44
N LYS A 219 2.73 16.76 0.97
CA LYS A 219 2.47 18.21 0.92
C LYS A 219 2.65 18.86 2.29
N SER A 220 2.05 18.27 3.33
CA SER A 220 2.13 18.81 4.70
C SER A 220 3.56 18.80 5.23
N LEU A 221 4.34 17.74 4.94
CA LEU A 221 5.75 17.69 5.31
C LEU A 221 6.55 18.80 4.63
N LEU A 222 6.37 18.99 3.31
CA LEU A 222 7.07 20.04 2.58
C LEU A 222 6.71 21.44 3.07
N GLN A 223 5.43 21.70 3.36
CA GLN A 223 5.01 22.97 3.94
C GLN A 223 5.59 23.19 5.35
N ALA A 224 5.79 22.13 6.13
CA ALA A 224 6.39 22.23 7.46
C ALA A 224 7.89 22.61 7.41
N THR A 225 8.60 22.39 6.30
CA THR A 225 10.03 22.71 6.20
C THR A 225 10.33 24.19 6.40
N GLN A 226 9.38 25.08 6.11
CA GLN A 226 9.54 26.52 6.34
C GLN A 226 9.71 26.91 7.84
N TYR A 227 9.29 26.02 8.74
CA TYR A 227 9.39 26.22 10.18
C TYR A 227 10.63 25.55 10.80
N PHE A 228 11.45 24.84 9.98
CA PHE A 228 12.67 24.24 10.50
C PHE A 228 13.68 25.36 10.77
N CYS A 229 14.13 25.39 12.02
CA CYS A 229 15.07 26.40 12.50
C CYS A 229 16.46 26.24 11.88
N SER A 230 17.40 27.07 12.28
CA SER A 230 18.76 27.28 11.76
C SER A 230 19.72 26.05 11.77
N MET A 231 19.21 24.85 12.01
CA MET A 231 20.01 23.61 11.94
C MET A 231 20.26 23.22 10.47
N ASP A 232 21.43 22.60 10.23
CA ASP A 232 21.71 21.97 8.94
C ASP A 232 20.89 20.68 8.82
N TRP A 233 19.94 20.68 7.90
CA TRP A 233 19.08 19.50 7.64
C TRP A 233 18.99 19.20 6.15
N ARG A 234 18.66 17.95 5.85
CA ARG A 234 18.28 17.49 4.51
C ARG A 234 17.02 16.65 4.61
N LEU A 235 16.13 16.78 3.64
CA LEU A 235 14.94 15.93 3.50
C LEU A 235 15.11 15.02 2.30
N LEU A 236 15.22 13.72 2.55
CA LEU A 236 15.25 12.69 1.51
C LEU A 236 13.85 12.12 1.32
N ILE A 237 13.30 12.28 0.12
CA ILE A 237 12.01 11.75 -0.29
C ILE A 237 12.25 10.57 -1.22
N MET A 238 11.74 9.39 -0.85
CA MET A 238 11.86 8.18 -1.63
C MET A 238 10.49 7.59 -1.95
N GLY A 239 10.16 7.48 -3.23
CA GLY A 239 8.87 6.94 -3.65
C GLY A 239 8.51 7.28 -5.09
N LYS A 240 7.49 6.58 -5.61
CA LYS A 240 7.00 6.82 -6.98
C LYS A 240 5.87 7.85 -6.98
N GLY A 241 6.05 8.92 -7.74
CA GLY A 241 5.03 9.97 -7.87
C GLY A 241 5.43 11.12 -8.80
N LYS A 242 4.51 12.03 -9.04
CA LYS A 242 4.77 13.23 -9.86
C LYS A 242 5.47 14.30 -9.01
N TRP A 243 6.74 14.07 -8.66
CA TRP A 243 7.52 14.93 -7.77
C TRP A 243 7.46 16.41 -8.15
N ASN A 244 7.62 16.75 -9.44
CA ASN A 244 7.61 18.14 -9.92
C ASN A 244 6.38 18.95 -9.48
N LYS A 245 5.21 18.28 -9.28
CA LYS A 245 4.00 18.92 -8.77
C LYS A 245 4.09 19.32 -7.30
N TYR A 246 5.04 18.74 -6.57
CA TYR A 246 5.23 19.01 -5.14
C TYR A 246 6.26 20.10 -4.87
N LEU A 247 7.14 20.42 -5.83
CA LEU A 247 8.13 21.50 -5.71
C LEU A 247 7.50 22.86 -5.37
N GLN A 248 6.29 23.13 -5.84
CA GLN A 248 5.55 24.36 -5.53
C GLN A 248 5.24 24.55 -4.03
N PHE A 249 5.30 23.49 -3.23
CA PHE A 249 5.06 23.54 -1.78
C PHE A 249 6.35 23.75 -0.98
N VAL A 250 7.48 23.86 -1.66
CA VAL A 250 8.79 24.09 -1.04
C VAL A 250 9.21 25.53 -1.33
N PRO A 251 9.48 26.35 -0.30
CA PRO A 251 10.08 27.67 -0.49
C PRO A 251 11.37 27.56 -1.34
N GLU A 252 11.57 28.45 -2.29
CA GLU A 252 12.68 28.34 -3.28
C GLU A 252 14.04 28.24 -2.58
N ARG A 253 14.28 29.03 -1.55
CA ARG A 253 15.49 29.02 -0.72
C ARG A 253 15.80 27.69 -0.03
N LEU A 254 14.81 26.75 0.06
CA LEU A 254 14.96 25.45 0.73
C LEU A 254 15.03 24.29 -0.25
N ARG A 255 14.93 24.53 -1.56
CA ARG A 255 14.90 23.45 -2.58
C ARG A 255 16.18 22.62 -2.58
N ASP A 256 17.33 23.22 -2.36
CA ASP A 256 18.63 22.52 -2.32
C ASP A 256 18.79 21.62 -1.09
N GLN A 257 17.91 21.75 -0.10
CA GLN A 257 17.88 20.87 1.07
C GLN A 257 17.02 19.62 0.85
N ILE A 258 16.31 19.53 -0.30
CA ILE A 258 15.39 18.44 -0.62
C ILE A 258 16.00 17.53 -1.68
N ILE A 259 16.12 16.27 -1.35
CA ILE A 259 16.63 15.22 -2.25
C ILE A 259 15.48 14.29 -2.61
N TYR A 260 15.18 14.14 -3.90
CA TYR A 260 14.21 13.15 -4.37
C TYR A 260 14.90 11.95 -5.01
N LYS A 261 14.40 10.75 -4.70
CA LYS A 261 14.83 9.50 -5.32
C LYS A 261 13.63 8.58 -5.62
N GLU A 262 13.72 7.90 -6.73
CA GLU A 262 12.83 6.79 -7.07
C GLU A 262 12.97 5.64 -6.05
N PRO A 263 11.99 4.73 -5.96
CA PRO A 263 12.07 3.56 -5.10
C PRO A 263 13.30 2.71 -5.39
N VAL A 264 13.92 2.21 -4.34
CA VAL A 264 15.10 1.34 -4.41
C VAL A 264 14.83 0.01 -3.68
N PRO A 265 15.48 -1.09 -4.10
CA PRO A 265 15.29 -2.40 -3.46
C PRO A 265 15.90 -2.47 -2.04
N ASP A 266 16.96 -1.71 -1.79
CA ASP A 266 17.76 -1.72 -0.55
C ASP A 266 17.42 -0.53 0.37
N ILE A 267 16.12 -0.31 0.57
CA ILE A 267 15.59 0.84 1.34
C ILE A 267 16.06 0.83 2.81
N GLU A 268 16.36 -0.33 3.40
CA GLU A 268 16.88 -0.49 4.75
C GLU A 268 18.19 0.28 4.98
N LYS A 269 18.99 0.46 3.93
CA LYS A 269 20.22 1.25 3.99
C LYS A 269 19.92 2.75 4.17
N TYR A 270 18.86 3.24 3.57
CA TYR A 270 18.44 4.64 3.67
C TYR A 270 17.76 4.91 5.02
N TYR A 271 16.99 3.97 5.55
CA TYR A 271 16.50 4.06 6.92
C TYR A 271 17.65 4.17 7.92
N SER A 272 18.73 3.39 7.72
CA SER A 272 19.89 3.42 8.61
C SER A 272 20.73 4.71 8.51
N ALA A 273 20.62 5.44 7.40
CA ALA A 273 21.29 6.73 7.21
C ALA A 273 20.54 7.92 7.82
N ALA A 274 19.24 7.77 8.01
CA ALA A 274 18.35 8.82 8.51
C ALA A 274 18.45 8.97 10.04
N ASP A 275 18.13 10.18 10.50
CA ASP A 275 17.98 10.51 11.92
C ASP A 275 16.50 10.51 12.32
N ILE A 276 15.63 10.97 11.40
CA ILE A 276 14.19 11.09 11.61
C ILE A 276 13.47 10.44 10.42
N PHE A 277 12.49 9.60 10.71
CA PHE A 277 11.52 9.14 9.71
C PHE A 277 10.23 9.93 9.87
N ALA A 278 9.79 10.62 8.81
CA ALA A 278 8.61 11.46 8.81
C ALA A 278 7.56 10.93 7.83
N LEU A 279 6.39 10.55 8.34
CA LEU A 279 5.29 10.01 7.54
C LEU A 279 3.94 10.60 8.01
N PRO A 280 3.61 11.86 7.69
CA PRO A 280 2.38 12.53 8.12
C PRO A 280 1.17 12.11 7.28
N SER A 281 0.89 10.82 7.22
CA SER A 281 -0.16 10.24 6.40
C SER A 281 -1.55 10.75 6.81
N ILE A 282 -2.38 11.07 5.82
CA ILE A 282 -3.80 11.41 6.03
C ILE A 282 -4.59 10.17 6.47
N TYR A 283 -4.21 9.03 5.93
CA TYR A 283 -4.76 7.73 6.28
C TYR A 283 -3.70 6.65 6.05
N GLU A 284 -3.35 5.92 7.10
CA GLU A 284 -2.35 4.85 7.05
C GLU A 284 -2.89 3.60 7.72
N PRO A 285 -3.36 2.61 6.93
CA PRO A 285 -3.90 1.36 7.45
C PRO A 285 -2.92 0.56 8.30
N PHE A 286 -1.64 0.65 7.96
CA PHE A 286 -0.52 0.05 8.68
C PHE A 286 0.75 0.84 8.35
N GLY A 287 1.34 1.47 9.35
CA GLY A 287 2.54 2.32 9.25
C GLY A 287 3.75 1.71 9.90
#